data_ecf3afe5323c73ff6782512a32d7ab6d
#
_entry.id   ecf3afe5323c73ff6782512a32d7ab6d
#
_cell.length_a   1.000
_cell.length_b   1.000
_cell.length_c   1.000
_cell.angle_alpha   90.00
_cell.angle_beta   90.00
_cell.angle_gamma   90.00
#
_symmetry.space_group_name_H-M   'P 1'
#
loop_
_entity.id
_entity.type
_entity.pdbx_description
1 polymer ?
#
loop_
_entity_poly.entity_id
_entity_poly.type
_entity_poly.pdbx_seq_one_letter_code
_entity_poly.pdbx_strand_id
1 'polypeptide(L)'
;MKIVHVITRLILGGAQENTLLTVDGLHHTFGDDVTLITGPAEGPEGDLFERARARGLKVELMPELVRAIRPRTDLRAYRALRASIRKLGPEVVHTHSSKAGIVGRAAAWDERVPAVVHTIHGLPFGPSESPLKNQLYIGLERWAARRCHAIVGVCDAMAEQALAAGVGRPEQYSTVYSGMDVEAFLHPLRPRAEVRRELALADDEVAFGTVARLFERKGHDDILAVAPDVLRANPKVRFVFIGDGILRDRLRADADRLGVAHAVRFTGLVPPDRIPELLGGIDAVVHPSLREGLARVLPQALLVGRPVISYDVDGAKEVVLPETGILLPPRDLDGLREAILTLAANPKLRDAMGREGRSRFADHFRHETMTAQLRSLYQRLLARV
;
A
#
# COMPACT_ATOMS: atom_id res chain seq x y z
N MET A 1 -13.45 12.69 20.09
CA MET A 1 -12.45 11.86 20.81
C MET A 1 -11.07 12.49 20.69
N LYS A 2 -10.21 12.25 21.66
CA LYS A 2 -8.80 12.63 21.58
C LYS A 2 -7.95 11.45 21.15
N ILE A 3 -7.34 11.54 19.97
CA ILE A 3 -6.72 10.39 19.29
C ILE A 3 -5.27 10.72 18.94
N VAL A 4 -4.37 9.77 19.19
CA VAL A 4 -2.97 9.85 18.74
C VAL A 4 -2.70 8.74 17.75
N HIS A 5 -2.30 9.10 16.53
CA HIS A 5 -1.74 8.17 15.55
C HIS A 5 -0.22 8.17 15.63
N VAL A 6 0.40 6.99 15.54
CA VAL A 6 1.87 6.84 15.59
C VAL A 6 2.34 6.04 14.38
N ILE A 7 3.20 6.62 13.55
CA ILE A 7 3.81 5.95 12.40
C ILE A 7 5.33 6.19 12.36
N THR A 8 6.11 5.21 11.89
CA THR A 8 7.58 5.31 11.94
C THR A 8 8.14 6.45 11.08
N ARG A 9 7.58 6.68 9.90
CA ARG A 9 8.02 7.72 8.94
C ARG A 9 6.82 8.20 8.13
N LEU A 10 6.78 9.47 7.77
CA LEU A 10 5.74 10.06 6.94
C LEU A 10 6.27 10.33 5.51
N ILE A 11 6.77 9.26 4.85
CA ILE A 11 7.26 9.28 3.46
C ILE A 11 6.13 9.04 2.47
N LEU A 12 6.37 9.25 1.16
CA LEU A 12 5.43 8.82 0.12
C LEU A 12 5.32 7.29 0.09
N GLY A 13 4.12 6.77 0.37
CA GLY A 13 3.85 5.33 0.38
C GLY A 13 2.45 4.98 0.87
N GLY A 14 1.98 3.80 0.53
CA GLY A 14 0.59 3.38 0.76
C GLY A 14 0.14 3.41 2.22
N ALA A 15 0.98 2.97 3.15
CA ALA A 15 0.69 2.98 4.58
C ALA A 15 0.59 4.41 5.14
N GLN A 16 1.47 5.29 4.66
CA GLN A 16 1.54 6.68 5.09
C GLN A 16 0.35 7.49 4.56
N GLU A 17 0.01 7.29 3.29
CA GLU A 17 -1.19 7.92 2.71
C GLU A 17 -2.47 7.44 3.41
N ASN A 18 -2.58 6.14 3.68
CA ASN A 18 -3.69 5.58 4.46
C ASN A 18 -3.80 6.24 5.83
N THR A 19 -2.67 6.35 6.56
CA THR A 19 -2.63 6.99 7.87
C THR A 19 -3.03 8.46 7.79
N LEU A 20 -2.50 9.19 6.80
CA LEU A 20 -2.80 10.61 6.61
C LEU A 20 -4.28 10.85 6.30
N LEU A 21 -4.87 10.05 5.40
CA LEU A 21 -6.30 10.12 5.07
C LEU A 21 -7.19 9.79 6.28
N THR A 22 -6.77 8.83 7.12
CA THR A 22 -7.47 8.50 8.36
C THR A 22 -7.44 9.68 9.33
N VAL A 23 -6.26 10.27 9.57
CA VAL A 23 -6.11 11.43 10.47
C VAL A 23 -6.91 12.62 9.97
N ASP A 24 -6.87 12.88 8.67
CA ASP A 24 -7.62 13.96 8.01
C ASP A 24 -9.14 13.78 8.19
N GLY A 25 -9.66 12.61 7.87
CA GLY A 25 -11.09 12.34 7.99
C GLY A 25 -11.58 12.34 9.44
N LEU A 26 -10.81 11.81 10.40
CA LEU A 26 -11.14 11.90 11.82
C LEU A 26 -11.22 13.36 12.28
N HIS A 27 -10.28 14.21 11.84
CA HIS A 27 -10.22 15.61 12.22
C HIS A 27 -11.33 16.44 11.54
N HIS A 28 -11.39 16.41 10.21
CA HIS A 28 -12.27 17.32 9.46
C HIS A 28 -13.70 16.82 9.33
N THR A 29 -13.92 15.51 9.20
CA THR A 29 -15.29 14.98 9.04
C THR A 29 -15.96 14.74 10.40
N PHE A 30 -15.22 14.29 11.40
CA PHE A 30 -15.82 13.93 12.68
C PHE A 30 -15.50 14.90 13.83
N GLY A 31 -14.64 15.90 13.61
CA GLY A 31 -14.26 16.89 14.63
C GLY A 31 -13.46 16.32 15.79
N ASP A 32 -12.80 15.16 15.59
CA ASP A 32 -11.95 14.55 16.62
C ASP A 32 -10.64 15.35 16.79
N ASP A 33 -10.10 15.43 18.00
CA ASP A 33 -8.80 16.04 18.29
C ASP A 33 -7.69 15.03 18.01
N VAL A 34 -7.11 15.10 16.83
CA VAL A 34 -6.16 14.10 16.33
C VAL A 34 -4.73 14.66 16.27
N THR A 35 -3.78 13.94 16.83
CA THR A 35 -2.34 14.22 16.70
C THR A 35 -1.63 13.05 16.00
N LEU A 36 -0.85 13.34 14.96
CA LEU A 36 0.00 12.36 14.28
C LEU A 36 1.44 12.49 14.77
N ILE A 37 1.95 11.46 15.45
CA ILE A 37 3.36 11.38 15.86
C ILE A 37 4.12 10.57 14.83
N THR A 38 5.23 11.11 14.30
CA THR A 38 6.04 10.44 13.28
C THR A 38 7.53 10.73 13.46
N GLY A 39 8.37 9.82 13.01
CA GLY A 39 9.81 10.06 12.89
C GLY A 39 10.18 10.82 11.62
N PRO A 40 11.49 11.11 11.44
CA PRO A 40 11.99 11.82 10.28
C PRO A 40 11.74 11.04 8.97
N ALA A 41 11.44 11.78 7.89
CA ALA A 41 11.33 11.21 6.56
C ALA A 41 12.72 11.05 5.95
N GLU A 42 13.41 9.97 6.32
CA GLU A 42 14.70 9.62 5.73
C GLU A 42 14.48 8.71 4.52
N GLY A 43 15.02 9.10 3.36
CA GLY A 43 15.00 8.31 2.12
C GLY A 43 14.71 9.17 0.88
N PRO A 44 14.90 8.60 -0.30
CA PRO A 44 14.70 9.28 -1.58
C PRO A 44 13.21 9.36 -1.99
N GLU A 45 12.30 8.79 -1.19
CA GLU A 45 10.90 8.61 -1.57
C GLU A 45 10.08 9.92 -1.51
N GLY A 46 10.61 11.01 -0.91
CA GLY A 46 9.85 12.21 -0.59
C GLY A 46 8.98 12.02 0.67
N ASP A 47 8.27 13.07 1.07
CA ASP A 47 7.45 13.04 2.29
C ASP A 47 6.06 13.64 2.10
N LEU A 48 5.22 13.46 3.12
CA LEU A 48 3.85 13.97 3.18
C LEU A 48 3.68 15.10 4.20
N PHE A 49 4.76 15.69 4.73
CA PHE A 49 4.67 16.73 5.76
C PHE A 49 3.97 17.98 5.25
N GLU A 50 4.34 18.46 4.05
CA GLU A 50 3.69 19.63 3.45
C GLU A 50 2.18 19.39 3.22
N ARG A 51 1.82 18.18 2.76
CA ARG A 51 0.41 17.81 2.59
C ARG A 51 -0.35 17.78 3.90
N ALA A 52 0.26 17.28 4.97
CA ALA A 52 -0.32 17.30 6.31
C ALA A 52 -0.50 18.73 6.85
N ARG A 53 0.51 19.60 6.68
CA ARG A 53 0.47 21.01 7.10
C ARG A 53 -0.59 21.80 6.32
N ALA A 54 -0.65 21.64 5.01
CA ALA A 54 -1.63 22.31 4.16
C ALA A 54 -3.08 21.96 4.55
N ARG A 55 -3.28 20.81 5.18
CA ARG A 55 -4.57 20.38 5.73
C ARG A 55 -4.77 20.75 7.19
N GLY A 56 -3.88 21.54 7.79
CA GLY A 56 -3.99 21.96 9.19
C GLY A 56 -3.88 20.86 10.23
N LEU A 57 -3.32 19.69 9.87
CA LEU A 57 -3.20 18.55 10.77
C LEU A 57 -2.10 18.74 11.80
N LYS A 58 -2.33 18.31 13.04
CA LYS A 58 -1.34 18.35 14.12
C LYS A 58 -0.33 17.21 13.93
N VAL A 59 0.90 17.56 13.52
CA VAL A 59 1.99 16.59 13.34
C VAL A 59 3.10 16.87 14.34
N GLU A 60 3.43 15.89 15.18
CA GLU A 60 4.56 15.91 16.11
C GLU A 60 5.71 15.08 15.54
N LEU A 61 6.86 15.73 15.30
CA LEU A 61 8.08 15.05 14.85
C LEU A 61 8.85 14.50 16.04
N MET A 62 9.12 13.18 16.03
CA MET A 62 9.89 12.48 17.05
C MET A 62 11.20 11.93 16.43
N PRO A 63 12.33 12.61 16.59
CA PRO A 63 13.59 12.23 15.94
C PRO A 63 14.11 10.83 16.28
N GLU A 64 13.75 10.31 17.45
CA GLU A 64 14.16 8.98 17.90
C GLU A 64 13.39 7.84 17.22
N LEU A 65 12.25 8.13 16.59
CA LEU A 65 11.41 7.12 15.94
C LEU A 65 11.94 6.81 14.52
N VAL A 66 13.05 6.07 14.44
CA VAL A 66 13.73 5.72 13.21
C VAL A 66 13.43 4.28 12.76
N ARG A 67 13.54 3.99 11.45
CA ARG A 67 13.27 2.65 10.89
C ARG A 67 14.24 1.58 11.39
N ALA A 68 15.52 1.92 11.50
CA ALA A 68 16.57 0.99 11.92
C ALA A 68 16.35 0.47 13.35
N ILE A 69 16.63 -0.82 13.60
CA ILE A 69 16.59 -1.38 14.95
C ILE A 69 17.88 -0.97 15.65
N ARG A 70 17.74 -0.10 16.66
CA ARG A 70 18.83 0.43 17.46
C ARG A 70 18.38 0.48 18.93
N PRO A 71 18.74 -0.49 19.77
CA PRO A 71 18.18 -0.65 21.13
C PRO A 71 18.17 0.61 21.98
N ARG A 72 19.27 1.37 21.96
CA ARG A 72 19.37 2.64 22.72
C ARG A 72 18.43 3.73 22.18
N THR A 73 18.33 3.86 20.86
CA THR A 73 17.42 4.80 20.19
C THR A 73 15.97 4.37 20.38
N ASP A 74 15.70 3.07 20.31
CA ASP A 74 14.37 2.50 20.51
C ASP A 74 13.86 2.73 21.94
N LEU A 75 14.75 2.62 22.93
CA LEU A 75 14.43 2.95 24.32
C LEU A 75 14.16 4.46 24.50
N ARG A 76 14.89 5.33 23.79
CA ARG A 76 14.61 6.78 23.80
C ARG A 76 13.26 7.07 23.16
N ALA A 77 12.97 6.49 21.98
CA ALA A 77 11.68 6.61 21.30
C ALA A 77 10.53 6.14 22.22
N TYR A 78 10.67 5.00 22.89
CA TYR A 78 9.70 4.52 23.87
C TYR A 78 9.44 5.53 24.99
N ARG A 79 10.50 6.10 25.59
CA ARG A 79 10.36 7.09 26.66
C ARG A 79 9.74 8.39 26.18
N ALA A 80 10.13 8.85 24.98
CA ALA A 80 9.57 10.04 24.35
C ALA A 80 8.08 9.86 24.03
N LEU A 81 7.69 8.71 23.46
CA LEU A 81 6.29 8.37 23.20
C LEU A 81 5.47 8.35 24.49
N ARG A 82 5.96 7.72 25.56
CA ARG A 82 5.29 7.76 26.87
C ARG A 82 5.08 9.17 27.36
N ALA A 83 6.08 10.02 27.28
CA ALA A 83 5.99 11.42 27.70
C ALA A 83 4.95 12.20 26.88
N SER A 84 4.96 12.05 25.53
CA SER A 84 3.97 12.67 24.66
C SER A 84 2.56 12.13 24.93
N ILE A 85 2.37 10.82 25.05
CA ILE A 85 1.07 10.20 25.35
C ILE A 85 0.54 10.71 26.69
N ARG A 86 1.36 10.73 27.74
CA ARG A 86 0.98 11.28 29.06
C ARG A 86 0.59 12.74 28.99
N LYS A 87 1.34 13.57 28.27
CA LYS A 87 1.06 14.99 28.08
C LYS A 87 -0.23 15.24 27.31
N LEU A 88 -0.43 14.45 26.23
CA LEU A 88 -1.61 14.55 25.37
C LEU A 88 -2.86 13.99 26.05
N GLY A 89 -2.77 12.93 26.86
CA GLY A 89 -3.88 12.25 27.49
C GLY A 89 -4.93 11.73 26.50
N PRO A 90 -4.55 10.94 25.50
CA PRO A 90 -5.48 10.47 24.49
C PRO A 90 -6.41 9.37 25.02
N GLU A 91 -7.63 9.31 24.49
CA GLU A 91 -8.56 8.20 24.68
C GLU A 91 -8.17 7.00 23.80
N VAL A 92 -7.56 7.29 22.61
CA VAL A 92 -7.16 6.27 21.63
C VAL A 92 -5.71 6.51 21.20
N VAL A 93 -4.90 5.46 21.20
CA VAL A 93 -3.62 5.42 20.48
C VAL A 93 -3.70 4.39 19.37
N HIS A 94 -3.52 4.82 18.12
CA HIS A 94 -3.52 3.95 16.95
C HIS A 94 -2.14 3.95 16.29
N THR A 95 -1.51 2.78 16.25
CA THR A 95 -0.15 2.62 15.76
C THR A 95 -0.11 1.99 14.37
N HIS A 96 0.85 2.41 13.54
CA HIS A 96 1.05 1.95 12.18
C HIS A 96 2.50 1.56 11.94
N SER A 97 2.76 0.62 11.02
CA SER A 97 4.09 0.06 10.71
C SER A 97 4.76 -0.67 11.88
N SER A 98 5.72 -1.56 11.58
CA SER A 98 6.27 -2.48 12.57
C SER A 98 6.98 -1.78 13.74
N LYS A 99 7.90 -0.84 13.47
CA LYS A 99 8.65 -0.17 14.54
C LYS A 99 7.74 0.65 15.46
N ALA A 100 6.98 1.59 14.89
CA ALA A 100 6.03 2.40 15.67
C ALA A 100 4.93 1.52 16.28
N GLY A 101 4.56 0.43 15.60
CA GLY A 101 3.62 -0.56 16.11
C GLY A 101 4.08 -1.21 17.41
N ILE A 102 5.33 -1.67 17.48
CA ILE A 102 5.86 -2.33 18.67
C ILE A 102 6.10 -1.32 19.80
N VAL A 103 6.84 -0.24 19.51
CA VAL A 103 7.23 0.74 20.52
C VAL A 103 6.02 1.57 21.01
N GLY A 104 5.11 1.92 20.07
CA GLY A 104 3.92 2.71 20.37
C GLY A 104 2.88 1.93 21.18
N ARG A 105 2.62 0.64 20.84
CA ARG A 105 1.72 -0.22 21.64
C ARG A 105 2.24 -0.38 23.06
N ALA A 106 3.56 -0.59 23.23
CA ALA A 106 4.17 -0.66 24.57
C ALA A 106 4.00 0.64 25.35
N ALA A 107 4.31 1.77 24.74
CA ALA A 107 4.19 3.07 25.38
C ALA A 107 2.74 3.40 25.80
N ALA A 108 1.79 3.17 24.88
CA ALA A 108 0.37 3.42 25.15
C ALA A 108 -0.19 2.49 26.25
N TRP A 109 0.20 1.23 26.23
CA TRP A 109 -0.22 0.26 27.24
C TRP A 109 0.28 0.64 28.64
N ASP A 110 1.55 1.03 28.76
CA ASP A 110 2.15 1.42 30.04
C ASP A 110 1.60 2.75 30.58
N GLU A 111 1.11 3.63 29.68
CA GLU A 111 0.37 4.85 30.06
C GLU A 111 -1.13 4.60 30.25
N ARG A 112 -1.58 3.34 30.19
CA ARG A 112 -2.98 2.91 30.43
C ARG A 112 -3.99 3.64 29.53
N VAL A 113 -3.64 3.82 28.25
CA VAL A 113 -4.56 4.43 27.27
C VAL A 113 -5.80 3.53 27.12
N PRO A 114 -7.03 4.10 27.21
CA PRO A 114 -8.27 3.32 27.20
C PRO A 114 -8.43 2.42 25.97
N ALA A 115 -8.05 2.91 24.77
CA ALA A 115 -8.08 2.12 23.54
C ALA A 115 -6.73 2.16 22.82
N VAL A 116 -6.05 1.02 22.71
CA VAL A 116 -4.81 0.84 21.95
C VAL A 116 -5.11 -0.02 20.73
N VAL A 117 -4.88 0.52 19.53
CA VAL A 117 -5.16 -0.11 18.24
C VAL A 117 -3.89 -0.19 17.39
N HIS A 118 -3.78 -1.21 16.56
CA HIS A 118 -2.67 -1.35 15.61
C HIS A 118 -3.19 -1.73 14.22
N THR A 119 -2.73 -1.02 13.17
CA THR A 119 -2.99 -1.43 11.77
C THR A 119 -1.78 -2.12 11.15
N ILE A 120 -2.01 -3.32 10.63
CA ILE A 120 -1.05 -4.10 9.84
C ILE A 120 -1.21 -3.68 8.37
N HIS A 121 -0.23 -2.93 7.84
CA HIS A 121 -0.15 -2.57 6.42
C HIS A 121 0.66 -3.59 5.60
N GLY A 122 1.35 -4.47 6.25
CA GLY A 122 2.16 -5.57 5.75
C GLY A 122 2.93 -6.20 6.90
N LEU A 123 3.08 -7.49 6.88
CA LEU A 123 3.74 -8.21 7.97
C LEU A 123 5.27 -8.08 7.88
N PRO A 124 6.00 -7.92 8.99
CA PRO A 124 7.46 -7.87 8.99
C PRO A 124 8.11 -9.25 8.80
N PHE A 125 7.33 -10.32 8.84
CA PHE A 125 7.73 -11.71 8.68
C PHE A 125 7.03 -12.36 7.47
N GLY A 126 7.52 -13.49 7.00
CA GLY A 126 6.96 -14.25 5.88
C GLY A 126 7.98 -15.17 5.21
N PRO A 127 7.56 -15.94 4.19
CA PRO A 127 8.40 -16.99 3.59
C PRO A 127 9.74 -16.51 3.02
N SER A 128 9.83 -15.24 2.68
CA SER A 128 11.03 -14.65 2.07
C SER A 128 12.05 -14.11 3.08
N GLU A 129 11.75 -14.17 4.37
CA GLU A 129 12.70 -13.78 5.43
C GLU A 129 13.45 -15.01 5.99
N SER A 130 14.65 -14.79 6.53
CA SER A 130 15.39 -15.90 7.16
C SER A 130 14.64 -16.44 8.39
N PRO A 131 14.75 -17.75 8.71
CA PRO A 131 14.05 -18.35 9.83
C PRO A 131 14.27 -17.63 11.17
N LEU A 132 15.50 -17.20 11.43
CA LEU A 132 15.84 -16.49 12.67
C LEU A 132 15.15 -15.13 12.76
N LYS A 133 15.14 -14.37 11.66
CA LYS A 133 14.42 -13.08 11.59
C LYS A 133 12.92 -13.27 11.73
N ASN A 134 12.36 -14.31 11.10
CA ASN A 134 10.94 -14.63 11.23
C ASN A 134 10.58 -14.90 12.69
N GLN A 135 11.33 -15.75 13.38
CA GLN A 135 11.06 -16.05 14.79
C GLN A 135 11.15 -14.81 15.67
N LEU A 136 12.16 -13.96 15.45
CA LEU A 136 12.30 -12.70 16.17
C LEU A 136 11.10 -11.76 15.94
N TYR A 137 10.72 -11.54 14.68
CA TYR A 137 9.61 -10.63 14.36
C TYR A 137 8.27 -11.17 14.82
N ILE A 138 8.01 -12.47 14.67
CA ILE A 138 6.81 -13.11 15.21
C ILE A 138 6.76 -12.98 16.73
N GLY A 139 7.88 -13.22 17.42
CA GLY A 139 7.97 -13.05 18.87
C GLY A 139 7.66 -11.64 19.33
N LEU A 140 8.22 -10.64 18.65
CA LEU A 140 7.96 -9.23 18.94
C LEU A 140 6.49 -8.84 18.67
N GLU A 141 5.91 -9.31 17.56
CA GLU A 141 4.50 -9.03 17.24
C GLU A 141 3.55 -9.72 18.22
N ARG A 142 3.83 -10.98 18.62
CA ARG A 142 3.07 -11.69 19.67
C ARG A 142 3.13 -10.95 21.01
N TRP A 143 4.29 -10.43 21.37
CA TRP A 143 4.47 -9.65 22.59
C TRP A 143 3.68 -8.32 22.54
N ALA A 144 3.73 -7.63 21.39
CA ALA A 144 3.03 -6.37 21.21
C ALA A 144 1.52 -6.54 21.05
N ALA A 145 1.04 -7.66 20.48
CA ALA A 145 -0.38 -7.99 20.36
C ALA A 145 -1.07 -8.15 21.73
N ARG A 146 -0.33 -8.56 22.76
CA ARG A 146 -0.85 -8.61 24.15
C ARG A 146 -1.01 -7.21 24.78
N ARG A 147 -0.53 -6.17 24.11
CA ARG A 147 -0.53 -4.76 24.52
C ARG A 147 -1.34 -3.88 23.59
N CYS A 148 -2.38 -4.45 22.99
CA CYS A 148 -3.39 -3.70 22.27
C CYS A 148 -4.76 -4.34 22.40
N HIS A 149 -5.80 -3.52 22.26
CA HIS A 149 -7.18 -3.94 22.38
C HIS A 149 -7.71 -4.45 21.04
N ALA A 150 -7.25 -3.88 19.92
CA ALA A 150 -7.64 -4.32 18.59
C ALA A 150 -6.48 -4.25 17.58
N ILE A 151 -6.51 -5.16 16.61
CA ILE A 151 -5.59 -5.23 15.48
C ILE A 151 -6.42 -5.12 14.20
N VAL A 152 -6.06 -4.20 13.32
CA VAL A 152 -6.72 -3.96 12.05
C VAL A 152 -5.84 -4.50 10.92
N GLY A 153 -6.36 -5.43 10.11
CA GLY A 153 -5.77 -5.81 8.83
C GLY A 153 -6.25 -4.88 7.72
N VAL A 154 -5.35 -4.47 6.83
CA VAL A 154 -5.75 -3.71 5.61
C VAL A 154 -6.40 -4.60 4.55
N CYS A 155 -6.41 -5.89 4.77
CA CYS A 155 -7.10 -6.95 4.03
C CYS A 155 -7.21 -8.20 4.92
N ASP A 156 -8.08 -9.13 4.57
CA ASP A 156 -8.31 -10.36 5.34
C ASP A 156 -7.07 -11.24 5.41
N ALA A 157 -6.32 -11.35 4.31
CA ALA A 157 -5.09 -12.11 4.25
C ALA A 157 -4.05 -11.68 5.31
N MET A 158 -3.99 -10.38 5.67
CA MET A 158 -3.09 -9.90 6.72
C MET A 158 -3.52 -10.39 8.10
N ALA A 159 -4.81 -10.43 8.39
CA ALA A 159 -5.34 -10.97 9.64
C ALA A 159 -5.12 -12.49 9.71
N GLU A 160 -5.43 -13.22 8.64
CA GLU A 160 -5.25 -14.68 8.54
C GLU A 160 -3.78 -15.08 8.78
N GLN A 161 -2.84 -14.44 8.07
CA GLN A 161 -1.41 -14.75 8.21
C GLN A 161 -0.87 -14.40 9.61
N ALA A 162 -1.30 -13.29 10.19
CA ALA A 162 -0.90 -12.91 11.54
C ALA A 162 -1.44 -13.91 12.58
N LEU A 163 -2.70 -14.31 12.48
CA LEU A 163 -3.31 -15.32 13.35
C LEU A 163 -2.64 -16.69 13.19
N ALA A 164 -2.37 -17.13 11.96
CA ALA A 164 -1.63 -18.37 11.69
C ALA A 164 -0.24 -18.36 12.32
N ALA A 165 0.41 -17.18 12.40
CA ALA A 165 1.66 -17.01 13.13
C ALA A 165 1.46 -16.87 14.66
N GLY A 166 0.26 -16.99 15.19
CA GLY A 166 -0.06 -16.86 16.62
C GLY A 166 0.09 -15.44 17.17
N VAL A 167 -0.06 -14.42 16.31
CA VAL A 167 -0.05 -13.00 16.71
C VAL A 167 -1.47 -12.60 17.09
N GLY A 168 -1.70 -12.30 18.36
CA GLY A 168 -3.01 -11.89 18.87
C GLY A 168 -4.02 -13.05 18.96
N ARG A 169 -5.30 -12.69 19.05
CA ARG A 169 -6.45 -13.59 19.13
C ARG A 169 -7.52 -13.15 18.12
N PRO A 170 -8.35 -14.06 17.60
CA PRO A 170 -9.37 -13.74 16.58
C PRO A 170 -10.26 -12.55 16.97
N GLU A 171 -10.65 -12.43 18.24
CA GLU A 171 -11.54 -11.37 18.73
C GLU A 171 -10.91 -9.97 18.70
N GLN A 172 -9.58 -9.89 18.58
CA GLN A 172 -8.87 -8.62 18.45
C GLN A 172 -8.86 -8.11 16.99
N TYR A 173 -9.14 -8.98 16.02
CA TYR A 173 -8.98 -8.62 14.60
C TYR A 173 -10.25 -8.01 14.01
N SER A 174 -10.02 -7.04 13.14
CA SER A 174 -11.01 -6.46 12.23
C SER A 174 -10.31 -6.14 10.92
N THR A 175 -10.97 -6.36 9.79
CA THR A 175 -10.48 -5.91 8.50
C THR A 175 -11.08 -4.54 8.18
N VAL A 176 -10.21 -3.59 7.85
CA VAL A 176 -10.58 -2.28 7.33
C VAL A 176 -9.69 -1.98 6.13
N TYR A 177 -10.25 -2.08 4.93
CA TYR A 177 -9.50 -1.90 3.70
C TYR A 177 -8.89 -0.51 3.60
N SER A 178 -7.67 -0.45 3.03
CA SER A 178 -6.96 0.83 2.84
C SER A 178 -7.73 1.77 1.91
N GLY A 179 -8.29 2.81 2.47
CA GLY A 179 -9.01 3.83 1.72
C GLY A 179 -8.11 4.72 0.85
N MET A 180 -8.71 5.32 -0.17
CA MET A 180 -8.07 6.28 -1.07
C MET A 180 -9.06 7.35 -1.50
N ASP A 181 -8.57 8.41 -2.14
CA ASP A 181 -9.41 9.38 -2.84
C ASP A 181 -9.91 8.71 -4.13
N VAL A 182 -11.09 8.08 -4.03
CA VAL A 182 -11.70 7.31 -5.12
C VAL A 182 -12.13 8.22 -6.27
N GLU A 183 -12.56 9.45 -6.00
CA GLU A 183 -13.04 10.37 -7.04
C GLU A 183 -11.97 10.70 -8.07
N ALA A 184 -10.71 10.87 -7.63
CA ALA A 184 -9.59 11.11 -8.52
C ALA A 184 -9.37 9.96 -9.52
N PHE A 185 -9.67 8.72 -9.13
CA PHE A 185 -9.55 7.54 -10.01
C PHE A 185 -10.79 7.33 -10.87
N LEU A 186 -11.98 7.62 -10.36
CA LEU A 186 -13.22 7.55 -11.14
C LEU A 186 -13.27 8.62 -12.24
N HIS A 187 -12.64 9.77 -12.00
CA HIS A 187 -12.69 10.92 -12.88
C HIS A 187 -11.29 11.52 -13.13
N PRO A 188 -10.38 10.79 -13.84
CA PRO A 188 -9.08 11.32 -14.19
C PRO A 188 -9.21 12.65 -14.94
N LEU A 189 -8.44 13.67 -14.53
CA LEU A 189 -8.59 15.04 -15.06
C LEU A 189 -8.16 15.19 -16.51
N ARG A 190 -7.18 14.38 -16.96
CA ARG A 190 -6.61 14.52 -18.30
C ARG A 190 -7.17 13.49 -19.28
N PRO A 191 -7.43 13.91 -20.53
CA PRO A 191 -7.86 12.99 -21.58
C PRO A 191 -6.81 11.88 -21.84
N ARG A 192 -7.29 10.64 -22.03
CA ARG A 192 -6.43 9.47 -22.30
C ARG A 192 -5.41 9.73 -23.42
N ALA A 193 -5.82 10.36 -24.53
CA ALA A 193 -4.95 10.64 -25.68
C ALA A 193 -3.76 11.55 -25.34
N GLU A 194 -3.92 12.50 -24.40
CA GLU A 194 -2.83 13.34 -23.93
C GLU A 194 -1.83 12.57 -23.09
N VAL A 195 -2.33 11.73 -22.18
CA VAL A 195 -1.48 10.89 -21.33
C VAL A 195 -0.71 9.88 -22.17
N ARG A 196 -1.35 9.28 -23.20
CA ARG A 196 -0.66 8.35 -24.11
C ARG A 196 0.46 9.05 -24.89
N ARG A 197 0.23 10.28 -25.37
CA ARG A 197 1.30 11.09 -26.04
C ARG A 197 2.46 11.37 -25.10
N GLU A 198 2.17 11.73 -23.83
CA GLU A 198 3.21 11.94 -22.81
C GLU A 198 4.03 10.67 -22.56
N LEU A 199 3.38 9.51 -22.53
CA LEU A 199 4.01 8.20 -22.37
C LEU A 199 4.67 7.66 -23.67
N ALA A 200 4.67 8.44 -24.75
CA ALA A 200 5.14 8.02 -26.08
C ALA A 200 4.51 6.70 -26.54
N LEU A 201 3.19 6.59 -26.39
CA LEU A 201 2.38 5.44 -26.82
C LEU A 201 1.54 5.83 -28.04
N ALA A 202 1.61 5.04 -29.09
CA ALA A 202 0.75 5.16 -30.26
C ALA A 202 -0.68 4.64 -29.95
N ASP A 203 -1.68 5.12 -30.72
CA ASP A 203 -3.09 4.77 -30.46
C ASP A 203 -3.39 3.28 -30.60
N ASP A 204 -2.67 2.60 -31.49
CA ASP A 204 -2.83 1.17 -31.78
C ASP A 204 -1.95 0.25 -30.92
N GLU A 205 -1.14 0.81 -30.01
CA GLU A 205 -0.34 0.06 -29.05
C GLU A 205 -1.17 -0.34 -27.84
N VAL A 206 -0.82 -1.48 -27.23
CA VAL A 206 -1.45 -1.97 -25.99
C VAL A 206 -0.46 -1.82 -24.84
N ALA A 207 -0.75 -0.93 -23.90
CA ALA A 207 0.14 -0.57 -22.81
C ALA A 207 -0.21 -1.28 -21.51
N PHE A 208 0.76 -2.02 -20.97
CA PHE A 208 0.70 -2.65 -19.65
C PHE A 208 1.53 -1.82 -18.66
N GLY A 209 0.89 -1.28 -17.62
CA GLY A 209 1.56 -0.44 -16.62
C GLY A 209 1.86 -1.19 -15.34
N THR A 210 2.98 -0.85 -14.72
CA THR A 210 3.34 -1.30 -13.37
C THR A 210 3.61 -0.08 -12.51
N VAL A 211 2.78 0.16 -11.49
CA VAL A 211 2.97 1.27 -10.54
C VAL A 211 3.61 0.71 -9.28
N ALA A 212 4.91 0.86 -9.16
CA ALA A 212 5.66 0.37 -8.01
C ALA A 212 7.02 1.05 -7.92
N ARG A 213 7.61 1.03 -6.72
CA ARG A 213 9.02 1.37 -6.57
C ARG A 213 9.88 0.35 -7.33
N LEU A 214 10.92 0.79 -8.01
CA LEU A 214 11.89 -0.09 -8.69
C LEU A 214 12.82 -0.72 -7.65
N PHE A 215 12.29 -1.70 -6.92
CA PHE A 215 12.95 -2.45 -5.85
C PHE A 215 12.74 -3.95 -6.08
N GLU A 216 13.59 -4.75 -5.41
CA GLU A 216 13.43 -6.20 -5.41
C GLU A 216 12.02 -6.62 -5.01
N ARG A 217 11.58 -7.75 -5.53
CA ARG A 217 10.28 -8.37 -5.25
C ARG A 217 9.05 -7.62 -5.80
N LYS A 218 9.23 -6.54 -6.58
CA LYS A 218 8.10 -5.84 -7.23
C LYS A 218 7.76 -6.39 -8.63
N GLY A 219 8.48 -7.42 -9.07
CA GLY A 219 8.15 -8.21 -10.25
C GLY A 219 8.54 -7.60 -11.59
N HIS A 220 9.28 -6.48 -11.62
CA HIS A 220 9.78 -5.90 -12.88
C HIS A 220 10.68 -6.88 -13.65
N ASP A 221 11.46 -7.70 -12.93
CA ASP A 221 12.31 -8.73 -13.50
C ASP A 221 11.47 -9.80 -14.25
N ASP A 222 10.35 -10.22 -13.66
CA ASP A 222 9.47 -11.23 -14.26
C ASP A 222 8.80 -10.67 -15.53
N ILE A 223 8.42 -9.39 -15.54
CA ILE A 223 7.88 -8.72 -16.75
C ILE A 223 8.95 -8.66 -17.83
N LEU A 224 10.18 -8.25 -17.50
CA LEU A 224 11.27 -8.20 -18.47
C LEU A 224 11.65 -9.59 -19.00
N ALA A 225 11.57 -10.63 -18.15
CA ALA A 225 11.86 -12.01 -18.56
C ALA A 225 10.90 -12.52 -19.65
N VAL A 226 9.61 -12.16 -19.58
CA VAL A 226 8.60 -12.58 -20.56
C VAL A 226 8.47 -11.64 -21.77
N ALA A 227 8.99 -10.40 -21.66
CA ALA A 227 8.83 -9.37 -22.68
C ALA A 227 9.33 -9.78 -24.08
N PRO A 228 10.47 -10.47 -24.27
CA PRO A 228 10.92 -10.90 -25.61
C PRO A 228 9.89 -11.78 -26.32
N ASP A 229 9.31 -12.74 -25.62
CA ASP A 229 8.33 -13.66 -26.19
C ASP A 229 6.99 -12.98 -26.45
N VAL A 230 6.56 -12.11 -25.54
CA VAL A 230 5.36 -11.27 -25.73
C VAL A 230 5.50 -10.39 -26.96
N LEU A 231 6.62 -9.69 -27.14
CA LEU A 231 6.84 -8.80 -28.28
C LEU A 231 7.01 -9.55 -29.61
N ARG A 232 7.54 -10.77 -29.58
CA ARG A 232 7.58 -11.63 -30.76
C ARG A 232 6.18 -12.02 -31.21
N ALA A 233 5.27 -12.33 -30.27
CA ALA A 233 3.89 -12.68 -30.56
C ALA A 233 3.01 -11.48 -30.88
N ASN A 234 3.24 -10.34 -30.21
CA ASN A 234 2.50 -9.09 -30.44
C ASN A 234 3.43 -7.87 -30.31
N PRO A 235 3.97 -7.35 -31.43
CA PRO A 235 4.90 -6.23 -31.43
C PRO A 235 4.28 -4.89 -31.01
N LYS A 236 2.95 -4.80 -30.83
CA LYS A 236 2.24 -3.60 -30.38
C LYS A 236 2.16 -3.49 -28.85
N VAL A 237 2.63 -4.48 -28.11
CA VAL A 237 2.65 -4.41 -26.64
C VAL A 237 3.73 -3.40 -26.17
N ARG A 238 3.40 -2.63 -25.14
CA ARG A 238 4.31 -1.72 -24.45
C ARG A 238 4.21 -1.94 -22.95
N PHE A 239 5.36 -1.82 -22.28
CA PHE A 239 5.45 -1.87 -20.81
C PHE A 239 5.80 -0.49 -20.27
N VAL A 240 5.04 -0.01 -19.27
CA VAL A 240 5.22 1.29 -18.66
C VAL A 240 5.51 1.11 -17.17
N PHE A 241 6.75 1.30 -16.76
CA PHE A 241 7.16 1.25 -15.35
C PHE A 241 7.02 2.63 -14.73
N ILE A 242 5.99 2.78 -13.89
CA ILE A 242 5.60 4.03 -13.24
C ILE A 242 6.16 4.01 -11.83
N GLY A 243 7.22 4.76 -11.60
CA GLY A 243 7.94 4.83 -10.34
C GLY A 243 9.45 4.87 -10.51
N ASP A 244 10.16 4.98 -9.39
CA ASP A 244 11.63 5.03 -9.34
C ASP A 244 12.17 4.13 -8.22
N GLY A 245 13.49 3.90 -8.21
CA GLY A 245 14.16 3.12 -7.17
C GLY A 245 15.54 2.64 -7.56
N ILE A 246 16.18 1.95 -6.62
CA ILE A 246 17.59 1.52 -6.73
C ILE A 246 17.86 0.55 -7.89
N LEU A 247 16.84 -0.09 -8.45
CA LEU A 247 16.98 -1.03 -9.56
C LEU A 247 16.83 -0.38 -10.94
N ARG A 248 16.59 0.93 -11.04
CA ARG A 248 16.31 1.61 -12.30
C ARG A 248 17.35 1.34 -13.38
N ASP A 249 18.62 1.59 -13.06
CA ASP A 249 19.70 1.45 -14.04
C ASP A 249 19.92 0.00 -14.44
N ARG A 250 19.80 -0.93 -13.49
CA ARG A 250 19.87 -2.37 -13.76
C ARG A 250 18.72 -2.80 -14.69
N LEU A 251 17.48 -2.42 -14.39
CA LEU A 251 16.32 -2.79 -15.20
C LEU A 251 16.40 -2.20 -16.63
N ARG A 252 16.98 -1.01 -16.80
CA ARG A 252 17.26 -0.46 -18.13
C ARG A 252 18.29 -1.29 -18.88
N ALA A 253 19.43 -1.60 -18.23
CA ALA A 253 20.45 -2.44 -18.83
C ALA A 253 19.92 -3.84 -19.18
N ASP A 254 19.05 -4.40 -18.35
CA ASP A 254 18.41 -5.70 -18.62
C ASP A 254 17.45 -5.60 -19.83
N ALA A 255 16.68 -4.51 -19.97
CA ALA A 255 15.82 -4.28 -21.12
C ALA A 255 16.64 -4.15 -22.43
N ASP A 256 17.79 -3.45 -22.38
CA ASP A 256 18.72 -3.34 -23.51
C ASP A 256 19.31 -4.70 -23.88
N ARG A 257 19.82 -5.46 -22.90
CA ARG A 257 20.39 -6.80 -23.11
C ARG A 257 19.38 -7.80 -23.69
N LEU A 258 18.11 -7.68 -23.29
CA LEU A 258 17.02 -8.51 -23.82
C LEU A 258 16.46 -8.02 -25.16
N GLY A 259 16.93 -6.89 -25.69
CA GLY A 259 16.47 -6.32 -26.96
C GLY A 259 15.07 -5.70 -26.91
N VAL A 260 14.53 -5.44 -25.70
CA VAL A 260 13.16 -4.96 -25.49
C VAL A 260 13.05 -3.50 -25.06
N ALA A 261 14.17 -2.78 -24.94
CA ALA A 261 14.20 -1.39 -24.46
C ALA A 261 13.29 -0.45 -25.28
N HIS A 262 13.13 -0.69 -26.57
CA HIS A 262 12.22 0.06 -27.44
C HIS A 262 10.76 -0.01 -27.03
N ALA A 263 10.36 -1.07 -26.32
CA ALA A 263 8.99 -1.32 -25.85
C ALA A 263 8.77 -1.00 -24.36
N VAL A 264 9.82 -0.60 -23.62
CA VAL A 264 9.73 -0.30 -22.19
C VAL A 264 9.85 1.21 -21.98
N ARG A 265 8.97 1.76 -21.12
CA ARG A 265 9.00 3.16 -20.69
C ARG A 265 9.21 3.23 -19.21
N PHE A 266 10.10 4.12 -18.74
CA PHE A 266 10.35 4.40 -17.33
C PHE A 266 9.95 5.85 -17.07
N THR A 267 8.92 6.09 -16.26
CA THR A 267 8.47 7.45 -15.95
C THR A 267 9.35 8.16 -14.92
N GLY A 268 10.10 7.40 -14.11
CA GLY A 268 10.72 7.92 -12.88
C GLY A 268 9.69 8.14 -11.77
N LEU A 269 10.11 8.84 -10.72
CA LEU A 269 9.23 9.18 -9.59
C LEU A 269 8.12 10.11 -10.07
N VAL A 270 6.88 9.74 -9.74
CA VAL A 270 5.67 10.49 -10.11
C VAL A 270 4.92 10.91 -8.85
N PRO A 271 4.40 12.13 -8.78
CA PRO A 271 3.53 12.56 -7.69
C PRO A 271 2.26 11.68 -7.61
N PRO A 272 1.75 11.38 -6.41
CA PRO A 272 0.58 10.50 -6.24
C PRO A 272 -0.69 10.96 -6.96
N ASP A 273 -0.89 12.26 -7.11
CA ASP A 273 -2.01 12.87 -7.82
C ASP A 273 -1.99 12.64 -9.34
N ARG A 274 -0.80 12.30 -9.90
CA ARG A 274 -0.67 11.93 -11.30
C ARG A 274 -0.99 10.45 -11.59
N ILE A 275 -1.06 9.60 -10.58
CA ILE A 275 -1.30 8.15 -10.77
C ILE A 275 -2.65 7.85 -11.45
N PRO A 276 -3.78 8.51 -11.08
CA PRO A 276 -5.06 8.28 -11.76
C PRO A 276 -4.99 8.54 -13.27
N GLU A 277 -4.32 9.62 -13.68
CA GLU A 277 -4.15 9.98 -15.10
C GLU A 277 -3.31 8.95 -15.85
N LEU A 278 -2.14 8.57 -15.29
CA LEU A 278 -1.25 7.59 -15.91
C LEU A 278 -1.92 6.23 -16.06
N LEU A 279 -2.68 5.79 -15.05
CA LEU A 279 -3.50 4.58 -15.15
C LEU A 279 -4.59 4.72 -16.22
N GLY A 280 -5.17 5.91 -16.40
CA GLY A 280 -6.10 6.21 -17.49
C GLY A 280 -5.48 6.05 -18.89
N GLY A 281 -4.20 6.32 -19.03
CA GLY A 281 -3.43 6.22 -20.29
C GLY A 281 -3.11 4.80 -20.74
N ILE A 282 -3.01 3.83 -19.83
CA ILE A 282 -2.66 2.44 -20.11
C ILE A 282 -3.90 1.56 -20.36
N ASP A 283 -3.70 0.30 -20.75
CA ASP A 283 -4.76 -0.64 -21.11
C ASP A 283 -5.03 -1.68 -20.03
N ALA A 284 -4.01 -2.07 -19.26
CA ALA A 284 -4.10 -2.98 -18.13
C ALA A 284 -2.94 -2.72 -17.16
N VAL A 285 -3.09 -3.15 -15.91
CA VAL A 285 -2.00 -3.16 -14.93
C VAL A 285 -1.44 -4.56 -14.81
N VAL A 286 -0.10 -4.66 -14.77
CA VAL A 286 0.63 -5.89 -14.43
C VAL A 286 1.39 -5.64 -13.14
N HIS A 287 1.06 -6.39 -12.09
CA HIS A 287 1.65 -6.24 -10.77
C HIS A 287 2.12 -7.58 -10.19
N PRO A 288 3.17 -8.20 -10.73
CA PRO A 288 3.66 -9.50 -10.29
C PRO A 288 4.58 -9.36 -9.05
N SER A 289 4.12 -8.61 -8.05
CA SER A 289 4.83 -8.44 -6.79
C SER A 289 4.83 -9.74 -5.98
N LEU A 290 5.93 -10.01 -5.29
CA LEU A 290 6.10 -11.21 -4.46
C LEU A 290 5.78 -10.98 -2.98
N ARG A 291 5.44 -9.74 -2.59
CA ARG A 291 5.11 -9.40 -1.21
C ARG A 291 4.42 -8.04 -1.12
N GLU A 292 3.25 -8.01 -0.51
CA GLU A 292 2.46 -6.81 -0.25
C GLU A 292 1.77 -6.91 1.13
N GLY A 293 0.86 -6.02 1.45
CA GLY A 293 -0.29 -6.24 2.30
C GLY A 293 -1.50 -6.33 1.38
N LEU A 294 -2.11 -5.18 1.05
CA LEU A 294 -2.96 -5.02 -0.12
C LEU A 294 -2.28 -3.99 -1.04
N ALA A 295 -1.84 -4.43 -2.21
CA ALA A 295 -1.21 -3.55 -3.20
C ALA A 295 -2.24 -2.52 -3.70
N ARG A 296 -2.09 -1.26 -3.31
CA ARG A 296 -3.06 -0.19 -3.64
C ARG A 296 -3.28 0.01 -5.14
N VAL A 297 -2.27 -0.30 -5.96
CA VAL A 297 -2.38 -0.20 -7.42
C VAL A 297 -3.46 -1.11 -8.00
N LEU A 298 -3.77 -2.23 -7.36
CA LEU A 298 -4.80 -3.16 -7.83
C LEU A 298 -6.19 -2.49 -7.82
N PRO A 299 -6.73 -2.03 -6.67
CA PRO A 299 -7.99 -1.29 -6.68
C PRO A 299 -7.90 0.03 -7.45
N GLN A 300 -6.78 0.74 -7.47
CA GLN A 300 -6.60 1.96 -8.25
C GLN A 300 -6.79 1.72 -9.75
N ALA A 301 -6.24 0.63 -10.28
CA ALA A 301 -6.43 0.25 -11.68
C ALA A 301 -7.90 -0.05 -12.00
N LEU A 302 -8.57 -0.82 -11.12
CA LEU A 302 -9.97 -1.17 -11.29
C LEU A 302 -10.88 0.05 -11.23
N LEU A 303 -10.62 1.01 -10.33
CA LEU A 303 -11.36 2.27 -10.25
C LEU A 303 -11.26 3.10 -11.54
N VAL A 304 -10.10 3.11 -12.19
CA VAL A 304 -9.92 3.76 -13.51
C VAL A 304 -10.54 2.92 -14.65
N GLY A 305 -11.03 1.73 -14.36
CA GLY A 305 -11.59 0.80 -15.35
C GLY A 305 -10.52 0.04 -16.15
N ARG A 306 -9.40 -0.30 -15.53
CA ARG A 306 -8.33 -1.11 -16.12
C ARG A 306 -8.26 -2.47 -15.45
N PRO A 307 -8.27 -3.59 -16.19
CA PRO A 307 -8.10 -4.92 -15.64
C PRO A 307 -6.69 -5.09 -15.08
N VAL A 308 -6.53 -6.06 -14.20
CA VAL A 308 -5.28 -6.32 -13.51
C VAL A 308 -4.78 -7.74 -13.78
N ILE A 309 -3.49 -7.89 -14.02
CA ILE A 309 -2.75 -9.16 -13.89
C ILE A 309 -1.89 -9.05 -12.62
N SER A 310 -2.03 -9.99 -11.70
CA SER A 310 -1.26 -10.00 -10.45
C SER A 310 -0.87 -11.43 -10.05
N TYR A 311 0.20 -11.54 -9.27
CA TYR A 311 0.44 -12.78 -8.54
C TYR A 311 -0.51 -12.89 -7.34
N ASP A 312 -0.89 -14.13 -7.00
CA ASP A 312 -1.67 -14.46 -5.80
C ASP A 312 -0.77 -14.41 -4.57
N VAL A 313 -0.57 -13.19 -4.10
CA VAL A 313 0.17 -12.91 -2.86
C VAL A 313 -0.67 -12.04 -1.95
N ASP A 314 -0.65 -12.37 -0.67
CA ASP A 314 -1.29 -11.56 0.37
C ASP A 314 -2.76 -11.22 0.02
N GLY A 315 -3.15 -9.94 0.02
CA GLY A 315 -4.53 -9.51 -0.28
C GLY A 315 -4.90 -9.42 -1.77
N ALA A 316 -4.04 -9.85 -2.70
CA ALA A 316 -4.32 -9.70 -4.13
C ALA A 316 -5.63 -10.41 -4.55
N LYS A 317 -5.88 -11.62 -4.03
CA LYS A 317 -7.10 -12.41 -4.29
C LYS A 317 -8.42 -11.74 -3.85
N GLU A 318 -8.34 -10.76 -2.97
CA GLU A 318 -9.52 -10.03 -2.47
C GLU A 318 -9.99 -8.94 -3.46
N VAL A 319 -9.14 -8.58 -4.43
CA VAL A 319 -9.39 -7.53 -5.41
C VAL A 319 -9.35 -8.05 -6.84
N VAL A 320 -8.41 -8.96 -7.15
CA VAL A 320 -8.26 -9.55 -8.48
C VAL A 320 -9.09 -10.82 -8.56
N LEU A 321 -10.31 -10.67 -9.07
CA LEU A 321 -11.29 -11.74 -9.26
C LEU A 321 -11.33 -12.14 -10.75
N PRO A 322 -11.87 -13.30 -11.10
CA PRO A 322 -11.97 -13.71 -12.51
C PRO A 322 -12.67 -12.69 -13.41
N GLU A 323 -13.60 -11.90 -12.85
CA GLU A 323 -14.36 -10.88 -13.56
C GLU A 323 -13.61 -9.52 -13.62
N THR A 324 -12.54 -9.32 -12.85
CA THR A 324 -11.81 -8.04 -12.77
C THR A 324 -10.37 -8.12 -13.21
N GLY A 325 -9.83 -9.35 -13.39
CA GLY A 325 -8.44 -9.54 -13.74
C GLY A 325 -8.01 -10.99 -13.82
N ILE A 326 -6.70 -11.20 -13.87
CA ILE A 326 -6.08 -12.53 -13.92
C ILE A 326 -5.12 -12.68 -12.74
N LEU A 327 -5.39 -13.65 -11.88
CA LEU A 327 -4.57 -13.97 -10.72
C LEU A 327 -3.72 -15.20 -11.04
N LEU A 328 -2.42 -15.12 -10.79
CA LEU A 328 -1.44 -16.14 -11.17
C LEU A 328 -0.65 -16.62 -9.95
N PRO A 329 -0.20 -17.87 -9.92
CA PRO A 329 0.78 -18.30 -8.92
C PRO A 329 2.04 -17.42 -8.96
N PRO A 330 2.67 -17.16 -7.80
CA PRO A 330 3.93 -16.41 -7.76
C PRO A 330 5.01 -17.05 -8.65
N ARG A 331 5.65 -16.24 -9.49
CA ARG A 331 6.70 -16.65 -10.46
C ARG A 331 6.25 -17.57 -11.58
N ASP A 332 4.96 -17.66 -11.86
CA ASP A 332 4.43 -18.32 -13.04
C ASP A 332 4.66 -17.42 -14.28
N LEU A 333 5.85 -17.54 -14.87
CA LEU A 333 6.25 -16.74 -16.03
C LEU A 333 5.47 -17.12 -17.28
N ASP A 334 5.14 -18.39 -17.47
CA ASP A 334 4.32 -18.84 -18.61
C ASP A 334 2.91 -18.28 -18.50
N GLY A 335 2.27 -18.41 -17.34
CA GLY A 335 0.97 -17.80 -17.08
C GLY A 335 0.99 -16.27 -17.23
N LEU A 336 2.09 -15.59 -16.79
CA LEU A 336 2.25 -14.15 -16.95
C LEU A 336 2.30 -13.75 -18.43
N ARG A 337 3.08 -14.47 -19.26
CA ARG A 337 3.13 -14.27 -20.71
C ARG A 337 1.76 -14.44 -21.35
N GLU A 338 1.07 -15.54 -21.03
CA GLU A 338 -0.24 -15.85 -21.60
C GLU A 338 -1.31 -14.84 -21.18
N ALA A 339 -1.32 -14.40 -19.91
CA ALA A 339 -2.24 -13.39 -19.42
C ALA A 339 -2.04 -12.04 -20.14
N ILE A 340 -0.79 -11.62 -20.34
CA ILE A 340 -0.47 -10.40 -21.10
C ILE A 340 -0.97 -10.53 -22.55
N LEU A 341 -0.68 -11.63 -23.24
CA LEU A 341 -1.12 -11.85 -24.62
C LEU A 341 -2.64 -11.95 -24.74
N THR A 342 -3.31 -12.60 -23.79
CA THR A 342 -4.76 -12.71 -23.73
C THR A 342 -5.42 -11.34 -23.63
N LEU A 343 -4.96 -10.50 -22.69
CA LEU A 343 -5.50 -9.15 -22.57
C LEU A 343 -5.08 -8.26 -23.74
N ALA A 344 -3.88 -8.43 -24.32
CA ALA A 344 -3.45 -7.66 -25.49
C ALA A 344 -4.35 -7.92 -26.71
N ALA A 345 -4.72 -9.18 -26.94
CA ALA A 345 -5.53 -9.58 -28.09
C ALA A 345 -7.03 -9.26 -27.93
N ASN A 346 -7.54 -9.06 -26.71
CA ASN A 346 -8.97 -9.00 -26.42
C ASN A 346 -9.43 -7.67 -25.81
N PRO A 347 -9.62 -6.59 -26.61
CA PRO A 347 -10.07 -5.30 -26.07
C PRO A 347 -11.43 -5.39 -25.37
N LYS A 348 -12.37 -6.19 -25.88
CA LYS A 348 -13.67 -6.40 -25.24
C LYS A 348 -13.57 -7.02 -23.85
N LEU A 349 -12.63 -7.95 -23.66
CA LEU A 349 -12.36 -8.55 -22.35
C LEU A 349 -11.78 -7.51 -21.38
N ARG A 350 -10.80 -6.70 -21.82
CA ARG A 350 -10.26 -5.59 -21.02
C ARG A 350 -11.35 -4.64 -20.57
N ASP A 351 -12.22 -4.23 -21.49
CA ASP A 351 -13.32 -3.31 -21.18
C ASP A 351 -14.36 -3.93 -20.23
N ALA A 352 -14.67 -5.20 -20.38
CA ALA A 352 -15.60 -5.90 -19.49
C ALA A 352 -15.05 -6.01 -18.08
N MET A 353 -13.80 -6.50 -17.93
CA MET A 353 -13.13 -6.61 -16.64
C MET A 353 -12.94 -5.24 -15.97
N GLY A 354 -12.58 -4.22 -16.73
CA GLY A 354 -12.41 -2.87 -16.20
C GLY A 354 -13.73 -2.27 -15.71
N ARG A 355 -14.83 -2.43 -16.44
CA ARG A 355 -16.15 -1.97 -16.00
C ARG A 355 -16.63 -2.68 -14.75
N GLU A 356 -16.48 -3.99 -14.70
CA GLU A 356 -16.83 -4.79 -13.51
C GLU A 356 -16.04 -4.35 -12.29
N GLY A 357 -14.71 -4.23 -12.44
CA GLY A 357 -13.84 -3.77 -11.35
C GLY A 357 -14.22 -2.39 -10.84
N ARG A 358 -14.48 -1.45 -11.74
CA ARG A 358 -14.94 -0.10 -11.38
C ARG A 358 -16.27 -0.11 -10.63
N SER A 359 -17.26 -0.86 -11.14
CA SER A 359 -18.58 -0.96 -10.51
C SER A 359 -18.50 -1.57 -9.12
N ARG A 360 -17.71 -2.63 -8.97
CA ARG A 360 -17.61 -3.40 -7.73
C ARG A 360 -16.87 -2.66 -6.61
N PHE A 361 -15.85 -1.88 -6.95
CA PHE A 361 -14.94 -1.31 -5.97
C PHE A 361 -15.08 0.21 -5.77
N ALA A 362 -15.98 0.89 -6.49
CA ALA A 362 -16.17 2.33 -6.40
C ALA A 362 -16.41 2.85 -4.97
N ASP A 363 -17.18 2.11 -4.17
CA ASP A 363 -17.50 2.49 -2.79
C ASP A 363 -16.64 1.76 -1.75
N HIS A 364 -16.04 0.65 -2.14
CA HIS A 364 -15.33 -0.24 -1.21
C HIS A 364 -14.05 0.38 -0.64
N PHE A 365 -13.33 1.17 -1.47
CA PHE A 365 -12.05 1.76 -1.11
C PHE A 365 -12.11 3.26 -0.81
N ARG A 366 -13.30 3.80 -0.51
CA ARG A 366 -13.44 5.19 -0.09
C ARG A 366 -12.75 5.42 1.26
N HIS A 367 -11.94 6.47 1.37
CA HIS A 367 -11.26 6.78 2.63
C HIS A 367 -12.25 7.22 3.72
N GLU A 368 -13.40 7.77 3.35
CA GLU A 368 -14.50 8.13 4.26
C GLU A 368 -15.07 6.87 4.93
N THR A 369 -15.31 5.81 4.15
CA THR A 369 -15.77 4.51 4.66
C THR A 369 -14.75 3.90 5.61
N MET A 370 -13.47 3.89 5.22
CA MET A 370 -12.37 3.42 6.08
C MET A 370 -12.33 4.20 7.40
N THR A 371 -12.39 5.52 7.34
CA THR A 371 -12.33 6.39 8.54
C THR A 371 -13.52 6.17 9.45
N ALA A 372 -14.73 6.05 8.89
CA ALA A 372 -15.95 5.78 9.66
C ALA A 372 -15.88 4.40 10.36
N GLN A 373 -15.38 3.37 9.68
CA GLN A 373 -15.18 2.03 10.26
C GLN A 373 -14.17 2.05 11.42
N LEU A 374 -13.04 2.72 11.24
CA LEU A 374 -12.03 2.88 12.30
C LEU A 374 -12.60 3.65 13.50
N ARG A 375 -13.32 4.75 13.25
CA ARG A 375 -13.94 5.52 14.32
C ARG A 375 -14.98 4.70 15.10
N SER A 376 -15.79 3.92 14.40
CA SER A 376 -16.74 3.00 15.04
C SER A 376 -16.04 1.95 15.89
N LEU A 377 -14.89 1.43 15.43
CA LEU A 377 -14.06 0.52 16.24
C LEU A 377 -13.60 1.20 17.54
N TYR A 378 -13.09 2.45 17.46
CA TYR A 378 -12.66 3.19 18.66
C TYR A 378 -13.80 3.38 19.65
N GLN A 379 -14.98 3.78 19.18
CA GLN A 379 -16.17 3.95 20.03
C GLN A 379 -16.57 2.64 20.73
N ARG A 380 -16.55 1.50 20.00
CA ARG A 380 -16.83 0.19 20.61
C ARG A 380 -15.81 -0.21 21.67
N LEU A 381 -14.54 0.14 21.50
CA LEU A 381 -13.51 -0.15 22.48
C LEU A 381 -13.67 0.72 23.72
N LEU A 382 -13.93 2.01 23.55
CA LEU A 382 -14.14 2.96 24.66
C LEU A 382 -15.40 2.64 25.49
N ALA A 383 -16.45 2.09 24.86
CA ALA A 383 -17.67 1.68 25.55
C ALA A 383 -17.49 0.42 26.45
N ARG A 384 -16.34 -0.25 26.38
CA ARG A 384 -16.02 -1.44 27.20
C ARG A 384 -15.15 -1.11 28.41
N VAL A 385 -14.66 0.13 28.53
CA VAL A 385 -13.85 0.66 29.61
C VAL A 385 -14.74 1.40 30.62
#